data_3056b7576d579e6a268c0a0611bcc40d
#
_entry.id   3056b7576d579e6a268c0a0611bcc40d
#
_cell.length_a   1.000
_cell.length_b   1.000
_cell.length_c   1.000
_cell.angle_alpha   90.00
_cell.angle_beta   90.00
_cell.angle_gamma   90.00
#
_symmetry.space_group_name_H-M   'P 1'
#
loop_
_entity.id
_entity.type
_entity.pdbx_description
1 polymer ?
#
loop_
_entity_poly.entity_id
_entity_poly.type
_entity_poly.pdbx_seq_one_letter_code
_entity_poly.pdbx_strand_id
1 'polypeptide(L)'
;VYDPEYVARFYDNYGEREWERLVVDPVQRVSFEVHKRLFHEYVKAGDRVLEAGSGPGRFTLELARMGARIIVGDISPEQLRLHREKTMEIERSIEERVVVDVVDLSRFADGEFDAVVCYGGPISYVLERADDAVAELLRVTRRGGYLLLSVMSLVGSVRIFFSYFPDLVATHGWDLAVGKVIRTGLLTSEINNGHVLRLYRWRELREMLERHPCRIIAASAANFLVNGNEEAFEEDQRWLEEEIAACREPGALDGGTHIVAVVQRT
;
A
#
# COMPACT_ATOMS: atom_id res chain seq x y z
N VAL A 1 -1.28 19.17 -6.16
CA VAL A 1 -0.91 19.43 -4.77
C VAL A 1 -1.73 18.51 -3.89
N TYR A 2 -1.09 17.94 -2.87
CA TYR A 2 -1.75 17.08 -1.89
C TYR A 2 -2.85 17.84 -1.12
N ASP A 3 -4.00 17.21 -1.00
CA ASP A 3 -5.16 17.73 -0.25
C ASP A 3 -5.69 16.61 0.65
N PRO A 4 -5.38 16.65 1.97
CA PRO A 4 -5.79 15.61 2.92
C PRO A 4 -7.31 15.51 3.07
N GLU A 5 -8.03 16.64 2.99
CA GLU A 5 -9.50 16.62 3.07
C GLU A 5 -10.13 15.96 1.84
N TYR A 6 -9.53 16.15 0.66
CA TYR A 6 -9.97 15.47 -0.56
C TYR A 6 -9.79 13.96 -0.44
N VAL A 7 -8.62 13.51 0.03
CA VAL A 7 -8.34 12.07 0.22
C VAL A 7 -9.28 11.47 1.26
N ALA A 8 -9.47 12.12 2.41
CA ALA A 8 -10.39 11.66 3.45
C ALA A 8 -11.82 11.51 2.90
N ARG A 9 -12.36 12.56 2.26
CA ARG A 9 -13.72 12.51 1.65
C ARG A 9 -13.84 11.45 0.58
N PHE A 10 -12.78 11.23 -0.21
CA PHE A 10 -12.79 10.19 -1.23
C PHE A 10 -13.00 8.81 -0.58
N TYR A 11 -12.21 8.47 0.46
CA TYR A 11 -12.30 7.19 1.14
C TYR A 11 -13.55 7.06 2.03
N ASP A 12 -14.07 8.17 2.58
CA ASP A 12 -15.38 8.18 3.24
C ASP A 12 -16.48 7.72 2.28
N ASN A 13 -16.47 8.22 1.05
CA ASN A 13 -17.44 7.84 0.01
C ASN A 13 -17.16 6.48 -0.62
N TYR A 14 -15.90 6.03 -0.62
CA TYR A 14 -15.53 4.71 -1.14
C TYR A 14 -16.10 3.59 -0.26
N GLY A 15 -16.09 3.80 1.06
CA GLY A 15 -16.81 3.00 2.05
C GLY A 15 -16.47 1.50 1.99
N GLU A 16 -17.50 0.66 2.01
CA GLU A 16 -17.39 -0.82 2.02
C GLU A 16 -16.62 -1.41 0.83
N ARG A 17 -16.53 -0.71 -0.30
CA ARG A 17 -15.78 -1.17 -1.48
C ARG A 17 -14.30 -1.44 -1.15
N GLU A 18 -13.73 -0.69 -0.21
CA GLU A 18 -12.35 -0.93 0.22
C GLU A 18 -12.19 -2.27 0.96
N TRP A 19 -13.20 -2.70 1.72
CA TRP A 19 -13.20 -4.01 2.36
C TRP A 19 -13.22 -5.16 1.35
N GLU A 20 -13.98 -5.03 0.28
CA GLU A 20 -14.14 -6.07 -0.73
C GLU A 20 -12.95 -6.12 -1.69
N ARG A 21 -12.31 -4.99 -1.95
CA ARG A 21 -11.28 -4.80 -2.96
C ARG A 21 -10.18 -5.87 -2.95
N LEU A 22 -9.70 -6.27 -1.78
CA LEU A 22 -8.59 -7.21 -1.65
C LEU A 22 -8.97 -8.68 -1.87
N VAL A 23 -10.25 -8.99 -2.04
CA VAL A 23 -10.74 -10.38 -2.16
C VAL A 23 -11.72 -10.60 -3.30
N VAL A 24 -12.02 -9.56 -4.10
CA VAL A 24 -13.05 -9.58 -5.14
C VAL A 24 -12.67 -10.51 -6.31
N ASP A 25 -11.40 -10.57 -6.66
CA ASP A 25 -10.89 -11.35 -7.78
C ASP A 25 -9.56 -12.05 -7.44
N PRO A 26 -9.10 -13.00 -8.26
CA PRO A 26 -7.86 -13.74 -8.03
C PRO A 26 -6.63 -12.83 -7.93
N VAL A 27 -6.53 -11.80 -8.77
CA VAL A 27 -5.39 -10.87 -8.80
C VAL A 27 -5.26 -10.15 -7.46
N GLN A 28 -6.38 -9.67 -6.92
CA GLN A 28 -6.38 -8.95 -5.64
C GLN A 28 -6.11 -9.90 -4.46
N ARG A 29 -6.67 -11.13 -4.50
CA ARG A 29 -6.35 -12.16 -3.49
C ARG A 29 -4.87 -12.50 -3.46
N VAL A 30 -4.26 -12.69 -4.62
CA VAL A 30 -2.81 -12.96 -4.74
C VAL A 30 -2.01 -11.77 -4.25
N SER A 31 -2.37 -10.55 -4.65
CA SER A 31 -1.73 -9.32 -4.14
C SER A 31 -1.78 -9.24 -2.60
N PHE A 32 -2.92 -9.56 -2.00
CA PHE A 32 -3.09 -9.60 -0.55
C PHE A 32 -2.16 -10.63 0.10
N GLU A 33 -2.06 -11.84 -0.45
CA GLU A 33 -1.18 -12.90 0.06
C GLU A 33 0.31 -12.52 -0.04
N VAL A 34 0.75 -11.87 -1.13
CA VAL A 34 2.13 -11.37 -1.26
C VAL A 34 2.44 -10.34 -0.18
N HIS A 35 1.55 -9.38 0.07
CA HIS A 35 1.72 -8.40 1.16
C HIS A 35 1.79 -9.08 2.54
N LYS A 36 0.92 -10.05 2.81
CA LYS A 36 0.93 -10.84 4.05
C LYS A 36 2.24 -11.57 4.26
N ARG A 37 2.77 -12.21 3.22
CA ARG A 37 4.03 -12.96 3.30
C ARG A 37 5.16 -12.07 3.83
N LEU A 38 5.23 -10.83 3.38
CA LEU A 38 6.28 -9.91 3.81
C LEU A 38 6.14 -9.52 5.29
N PHE A 39 4.95 -9.14 5.77
CA PHE A 39 4.88 -8.80 7.20
C PHE A 39 5.03 -10.02 8.12
N HIS A 40 4.66 -11.23 7.68
CA HIS A 40 4.96 -12.46 8.42
C HIS A 40 6.46 -12.71 8.64
N GLU A 41 7.31 -12.18 7.77
CA GLU A 41 8.77 -12.30 7.89
C GLU A 41 9.36 -11.28 8.87
N TYR A 42 8.75 -10.11 9.03
CA TYR A 42 9.36 -8.97 9.75
C TYR A 42 8.60 -8.51 10.99
N VAL A 43 7.33 -8.86 11.15
CA VAL A 43 6.54 -8.57 12.35
C VAL A 43 6.50 -9.81 13.25
N LYS A 44 6.63 -9.63 14.56
CA LYS A 44 6.67 -10.72 15.55
C LYS A 44 5.50 -10.61 16.54
N ALA A 45 5.16 -11.73 17.15
CA ALA A 45 4.19 -11.74 18.25
C ALA A 45 4.69 -10.84 19.39
N GLY A 46 3.79 -9.97 19.87
CA GLY A 46 4.08 -8.99 20.90
C GLY A 46 4.60 -7.65 20.40
N ASP A 47 5.00 -7.54 19.12
CA ASP A 47 5.39 -6.25 18.53
C ASP A 47 4.25 -5.23 18.65
N ARG A 48 4.60 -3.99 18.97
CA ARG A 48 3.69 -2.86 18.88
C ARG A 48 3.77 -2.27 17.48
N VAL A 49 2.67 -2.37 16.75
CA VAL A 49 2.59 -2.06 15.32
C VAL A 49 1.68 -0.87 15.09
N LEU A 50 2.14 0.12 14.32
CA LEU A 50 1.27 1.11 13.70
C LEU A 50 0.88 0.62 12.31
N GLU A 51 -0.41 0.44 12.07
CA GLU A 51 -0.96 0.27 10.72
C GLU A 51 -1.47 1.62 10.23
N ALA A 52 -0.75 2.24 9.30
CA ALA A 52 -1.02 3.59 8.78
C ALA A 52 -1.67 3.51 7.39
N GLY A 53 -2.91 3.99 7.28
CA GLY A 53 -3.77 3.79 6.13
C GLY A 53 -4.42 2.39 6.17
N SER A 54 -4.98 2.03 7.33
CA SER A 54 -5.51 0.69 7.62
C SER A 54 -6.75 0.33 6.81
N GLY A 55 -7.47 1.33 6.30
CA GLY A 55 -8.78 1.10 5.72
C GLY A 55 -9.71 0.35 6.68
N PRO A 56 -10.56 -0.57 6.18
CA PRO A 56 -11.49 -1.31 7.03
C PRO A 56 -10.87 -2.55 7.71
N GLY A 57 -9.52 -2.74 7.66
CA GLY A 57 -8.81 -3.63 8.57
C GLY A 57 -8.49 -5.04 8.07
N ARG A 58 -8.38 -5.28 6.75
CA ARG A 58 -8.00 -6.60 6.22
C ARG A 58 -6.63 -7.05 6.71
N PHE A 59 -5.64 -6.17 6.70
CA PHE A 59 -4.31 -6.47 7.21
C PHE A 59 -4.27 -6.48 8.72
N THR A 60 -5.09 -5.65 9.40
CA THR A 60 -5.22 -5.66 10.86
C THR A 60 -5.61 -7.04 11.39
N LEU A 61 -6.55 -7.74 10.72
CA LEU A 61 -6.94 -9.10 11.10
C LEU A 61 -5.73 -10.05 11.09
N GLU A 62 -4.88 -9.95 10.09
CA GLU A 62 -3.70 -10.81 9.98
C GLU A 62 -2.63 -10.45 11.02
N LEU A 63 -2.38 -9.16 11.25
CA LEU A 63 -1.45 -8.69 12.30
C LEU A 63 -1.91 -9.17 13.69
N ALA A 64 -3.22 -9.12 13.95
CA ALA A 64 -3.78 -9.62 15.21
C ALA A 64 -3.62 -11.14 15.37
N ARG A 65 -3.80 -11.92 14.28
CA ARG A 65 -3.55 -13.38 14.27
C ARG A 65 -2.10 -13.72 14.57
N MET A 66 -1.16 -12.86 14.19
CA MET A 66 0.26 -13.00 14.54
C MET A 66 0.58 -12.63 15.98
N GLY A 67 -0.38 -12.07 16.72
CA GLY A 67 -0.21 -11.65 18.11
C GLY A 67 0.40 -10.26 18.28
N ALA A 68 0.34 -9.41 17.28
CA ALA A 68 0.75 -8.00 17.38
C ALA A 68 -0.21 -7.19 18.26
N ARG A 69 0.30 -6.11 18.87
CA ARG A 69 -0.47 -5.06 19.53
C ARG A 69 -0.55 -3.87 18.56
N ILE A 70 -1.76 -3.47 18.20
CA ILE A 70 -1.96 -2.66 17.01
C ILE A 70 -2.55 -1.28 17.38
N ILE A 71 -1.89 -0.23 16.91
CA ILE A 71 -2.48 1.09 16.73
C ILE A 71 -2.93 1.19 15.27
N VAL A 72 -4.19 1.51 15.08
CA VAL A 72 -4.83 1.62 13.77
C VAL A 72 -4.99 3.07 13.40
N GLY A 73 -4.36 3.48 12.29
CA GLY A 73 -4.43 4.86 11.79
C GLY A 73 -5.00 4.91 10.37
N ASP A 74 -5.92 5.83 10.14
CA ASP A 74 -6.42 6.15 8.80
C ASP A 74 -6.81 7.63 8.72
N ILE A 75 -6.76 8.21 7.53
CA ILE A 75 -7.18 9.59 7.31
C ILE A 75 -8.71 9.73 7.24
N SER A 76 -9.43 8.64 6.92
CA SER A 76 -10.89 8.60 6.77
C SER A 76 -11.56 8.14 8.07
N PRO A 77 -12.36 8.99 8.72
CA PRO A 77 -13.19 8.58 9.86
C PRO A 77 -14.16 7.44 9.52
N GLU A 78 -14.70 7.39 8.31
CA GLU A 78 -15.62 6.35 7.88
C GLU A 78 -14.90 5.00 7.73
N GLN A 79 -13.66 4.98 7.21
CA GLN A 79 -12.86 3.76 7.17
C GLN A 79 -12.59 3.23 8.58
N LEU A 80 -12.29 4.09 9.54
CA LEU A 80 -12.12 3.68 10.94
C LEU A 80 -13.43 3.20 11.59
N ARG A 81 -14.58 3.75 11.21
CA ARG A 81 -15.89 3.25 11.64
C ARG A 81 -16.12 1.82 11.11
N LEU A 82 -15.91 1.60 9.82
CA LEU A 82 -15.99 0.27 9.19
C LEU A 82 -14.97 -0.69 9.79
N HIS A 83 -13.74 -0.21 10.02
CA HIS A 83 -12.70 -0.99 10.68
C HIS A 83 -13.19 -1.56 12.01
N ARG A 84 -13.80 -0.75 12.86
CA ARG A 84 -14.34 -1.22 14.15
C ARG A 84 -15.39 -2.31 13.96
N GLU A 85 -16.28 -2.17 12.99
CA GLU A 85 -17.30 -3.16 12.70
C GLU A 85 -16.72 -4.48 12.17
N LYS A 86 -15.75 -4.39 11.26
CA LYS A 86 -15.15 -5.58 10.60
C LYS A 86 -14.14 -6.33 11.48
N THR A 87 -13.62 -5.69 12.55
CA THR A 87 -12.54 -6.23 13.38
C THR A 87 -12.95 -6.45 14.85
N MET A 88 -14.24 -6.53 15.15
CA MET A 88 -14.75 -6.73 16.53
C MET A 88 -14.15 -7.97 17.21
N GLU A 89 -13.91 -9.03 16.45
CA GLU A 89 -13.39 -10.30 16.99
C GLU A 89 -11.94 -10.19 17.50
N ILE A 90 -11.19 -9.19 17.06
CA ILE A 90 -9.78 -8.95 17.42
C ILE A 90 -9.59 -7.70 18.28
N GLU A 91 -10.65 -7.15 18.86
CA GLU A 91 -10.60 -5.88 19.64
C GLU A 91 -9.51 -5.87 20.71
N ARG A 92 -9.20 -7.04 21.30
CA ARG A 92 -8.13 -7.18 22.32
C ARG A 92 -6.73 -6.91 21.80
N SER A 93 -6.51 -7.01 20.50
CA SER A 93 -5.23 -6.74 19.85
C SER A 93 -5.07 -5.26 19.45
N ILE A 94 -6.17 -4.49 19.50
CA ILE A 94 -6.20 -3.09 19.06
C ILE A 94 -6.11 -2.18 20.28
N GLU A 95 -4.99 -1.46 20.40
CA GLU A 95 -4.80 -0.51 21.49
C GLU A 95 -5.59 0.79 21.25
N GLU A 96 -5.62 1.26 20.00
CA GLU A 96 -6.31 2.49 19.61
C GLU A 96 -6.66 2.50 18.11
N ARG A 97 -7.74 3.23 17.76
CA ARG A 97 -8.05 3.66 16.39
C ARG A 97 -8.04 5.17 16.34
N VAL A 98 -7.28 5.75 15.41
CA VAL A 98 -7.02 7.18 15.37
C VAL A 98 -7.05 7.74 13.97
N VAL A 99 -7.68 8.90 13.82
CA VAL A 99 -7.59 9.66 12.57
C VAL A 99 -6.20 10.30 12.48
N VAL A 100 -5.42 9.91 11.48
CA VAL A 100 -4.08 10.45 11.23
C VAL A 100 -3.81 10.56 9.74
N ASP A 101 -3.03 11.55 9.38
CA ASP A 101 -2.42 11.68 8.07
C ASP A 101 -0.98 11.15 8.13
N VAL A 102 -0.57 10.33 7.17
CA VAL A 102 0.79 9.77 7.13
C VAL A 102 1.89 10.82 6.97
N VAL A 103 1.54 12.04 6.56
CA VAL A 103 2.49 13.18 6.50
C VAL A 103 2.62 13.93 7.82
N ASP A 104 1.79 13.62 8.82
CA ASP A 104 1.85 14.19 10.16
C ASP A 104 1.48 13.12 11.21
N LEU A 105 2.49 12.45 11.72
CA LEU A 105 2.38 11.49 12.82
C LEU A 105 2.88 12.08 14.15
N SER A 106 2.85 13.41 14.32
CA SER A 106 3.39 14.14 15.46
C SER A 106 2.78 13.74 16.81
N ARG A 107 1.59 13.12 16.80
CA ARG A 107 0.98 12.56 18.02
C ARG A 107 1.76 11.38 18.60
N PHE A 108 2.59 10.71 17.80
CA PHE A 108 3.39 9.58 18.22
C PHE A 108 4.84 9.99 18.46
N ALA A 109 5.43 9.39 19.49
CA ALA A 109 6.83 9.65 19.84
C ALA A 109 7.81 9.01 18.82
N ASP A 110 9.03 9.52 18.79
CA ASP A 110 10.11 8.93 18.01
C ASP A 110 10.40 7.50 18.48
N GLY A 111 10.39 6.56 17.55
CA GLY A 111 10.70 5.15 17.83
C GLY A 111 9.67 4.43 18.68
N GLU A 112 8.43 4.84 18.61
CA GLU A 112 7.34 4.29 19.43
C GLU A 112 6.94 2.86 19.02
N PHE A 113 7.15 2.48 17.74
CA PHE A 113 6.67 1.22 17.19
C PHE A 113 7.82 0.26 16.82
N ASP A 114 7.63 -1.03 17.12
CA ASP A 114 8.54 -2.10 16.68
C ASP A 114 8.51 -2.26 15.16
N ALA A 115 7.31 -2.14 14.57
CA ALA A 115 7.08 -2.11 13.14
C ALA A 115 5.99 -1.11 12.76
N VAL A 116 6.09 -0.57 11.55
CA VAL A 116 5.06 0.26 10.92
C VAL A 116 4.64 -0.40 9.61
N VAL A 117 3.35 -0.58 9.39
CA VAL A 117 2.78 -1.12 8.14
C VAL A 117 1.99 -0.02 7.46
N CYS A 118 2.38 0.34 6.23
CA CYS A 118 1.74 1.37 5.40
C CYS A 118 1.45 0.78 4.02
N TYR A 119 0.50 -0.15 3.96
CA TYR A 119 0.11 -0.87 2.76
C TYR A 119 -1.10 -0.25 2.05
N GLY A 120 -1.36 -0.66 0.82
CA GLY A 120 -2.48 -0.17 0.02
C GLY A 120 -2.23 1.18 -0.66
N GLY A 121 -1.03 1.74 -0.53
CA GLY A 121 -0.56 2.90 -1.27
C GLY A 121 -0.80 4.28 -0.67
N PRO A 122 -0.91 4.51 0.67
CA PRO A 122 -1.06 5.87 1.20
C PRO A 122 0.01 6.85 0.68
N ILE A 123 1.27 6.37 0.52
CA ILE A 123 2.37 7.16 -0.07
C ILE A 123 2.06 7.63 -1.50
N SER A 124 1.27 6.88 -2.27
CA SER A 124 0.86 7.29 -3.62
C SER A 124 -0.13 8.46 -3.60
N TYR A 125 -0.94 8.59 -2.56
CA TYR A 125 -1.97 9.63 -2.44
C TYR A 125 -1.44 10.95 -1.90
N VAL A 126 -0.33 10.95 -1.17
CA VAL A 126 0.24 12.18 -0.61
C VAL A 126 1.10 12.98 -1.61
N LEU A 127 1.18 12.54 -2.85
CA LEU A 127 1.77 13.22 -4.01
C LEU A 127 3.19 13.76 -3.72
N GLU A 128 3.37 15.11 -3.75
CA GLU A 128 4.65 15.77 -3.47
C GLU A 128 5.09 15.66 -2.01
N ARG A 129 4.19 15.27 -1.09
CA ARG A 129 4.49 15.08 0.33
C ARG A 129 4.99 13.66 0.66
N ALA A 130 5.25 12.82 -0.34
CA ALA A 130 5.66 11.43 -0.13
C ALA A 130 6.97 11.29 0.68
N ASP A 131 7.92 12.20 0.48
CA ASP A 131 9.19 12.21 1.22
C ASP A 131 8.96 12.54 2.72
N ASP A 132 8.06 13.49 3.02
CA ASP A 132 7.66 13.83 4.39
C ASP A 132 6.96 12.65 5.07
N ALA A 133 6.07 11.96 4.34
CA ALA A 133 5.37 10.78 4.86
C ALA A 133 6.36 9.65 5.20
N VAL A 134 7.34 9.37 4.33
CA VAL A 134 8.40 8.39 4.60
C VAL A 134 9.22 8.79 5.82
N ALA A 135 9.56 10.08 5.97
CA ALA A 135 10.27 10.59 7.13
C ALA A 135 9.50 10.35 8.44
N GLU A 136 8.20 10.67 8.46
CA GLU A 136 7.33 10.48 9.63
C GLU A 136 7.15 8.98 9.98
N LEU A 137 6.87 8.14 8.99
CA LEU A 137 6.76 6.69 9.19
C LEU A 137 8.05 6.09 9.77
N LEU A 138 9.21 6.53 9.28
CA LEU A 138 10.51 6.12 9.82
C LEU A 138 10.77 6.72 11.19
N ARG A 139 10.39 7.98 11.44
CA ARG A 139 10.56 8.63 12.75
C ARG A 139 9.85 7.84 13.85
N VAL A 140 8.62 7.41 13.62
CA VAL A 140 7.85 6.66 14.62
C VAL A 140 8.24 5.18 14.73
N THR A 141 8.92 4.62 13.72
CA THR A 141 9.52 3.28 13.78
C THR A 141 10.76 3.32 14.70
N ARG A 142 10.93 2.39 15.64
CA ARG A 142 12.14 2.36 16.48
C ARG A 142 13.40 2.06 15.68
N ARG A 143 14.56 2.42 16.21
CA ARG A 143 15.87 2.00 15.63
C ARG A 143 15.95 0.47 15.60
N GLY A 144 16.35 -0.07 14.45
CA GLY A 144 16.37 -1.51 14.20
C GLY A 144 14.98 -2.12 13.93
N GLY A 145 13.90 -1.34 14.05
CA GLY A 145 12.54 -1.73 13.67
C GLY A 145 12.30 -1.65 12.17
N TYR A 146 11.15 -2.09 11.73
CA TYR A 146 10.83 -2.21 10.30
C TYR A 146 9.68 -1.30 9.88
N LEU A 147 9.85 -0.64 8.74
CA LEU A 147 8.76 -0.03 7.99
C LEU A 147 8.47 -0.89 6.76
N LEU A 148 7.25 -1.38 6.67
CA LEU A 148 6.71 -2.11 5.52
C LEU A 148 5.75 -1.20 4.79
N LEU A 149 6.06 -0.83 3.56
CA LEU A 149 5.21 0.08 2.79
C LEU A 149 4.94 -0.46 1.39
N SER A 150 3.84 -0.02 0.78
CA SER A 150 3.61 -0.24 -0.64
C SER A 150 3.17 1.04 -1.34
N VAL A 151 3.60 1.17 -2.59
CA VAL A 151 3.18 2.23 -3.52
C VAL A 151 2.58 1.62 -4.76
N MET A 152 1.74 2.35 -5.46
CA MET A 152 1.23 1.92 -6.76
C MET A 152 2.34 1.97 -7.81
N SER A 153 2.48 0.89 -8.58
CA SER A 153 3.51 0.76 -9.64
C SER A 153 3.07 1.43 -10.92
N LEU A 154 3.96 2.20 -11.54
CA LEU A 154 3.70 2.81 -12.83
C LEU A 154 3.76 1.80 -13.97
N VAL A 155 4.85 1.07 -14.08
CA VAL A 155 5.10 0.18 -15.23
C VAL A 155 4.08 -0.96 -15.24
N GLY A 156 3.84 -1.59 -14.10
CA GLY A 156 2.88 -2.68 -13.95
C GLY A 156 1.45 -2.21 -14.21
N SER A 157 1.03 -1.06 -13.64
CA SER A 157 -0.31 -0.52 -13.90
C SER A 157 -0.51 -0.16 -15.36
N VAL A 158 0.46 0.51 -16.00
CA VAL A 158 0.37 0.82 -17.44
C VAL A 158 0.26 -0.46 -18.27
N ARG A 159 1.07 -1.49 -17.98
CA ARG A 159 1.02 -2.78 -18.69
C ARG A 159 -0.33 -3.48 -18.54
N ILE A 160 -0.83 -3.57 -17.32
CA ILE A 160 -2.06 -4.30 -17.00
C ILE A 160 -3.29 -3.58 -17.57
N PHE A 161 -3.32 -2.26 -17.48
CA PHE A 161 -4.44 -1.43 -17.93
C PHE A 161 -4.22 -0.82 -19.33
N PHE A 162 -3.26 -1.32 -20.09
CA PHE A 162 -2.90 -0.74 -21.39
C PHE A 162 -4.06 -0.69 -22.38
N SER A 163 -4.97 -1.66 -22.35
CA SER A 163 -6.14 -1.70 -23.19
C SER A 163 -7.08 -0.49 -23.07
N TYR A 164 -7.04 0.22 -21.93
CA TYR A 164 -7.83 1.44 -21.71
C TYR A 164 -7.17 2.70 -22.28
N PHE A 165 -5.87 2.67 -22.60
CA PHE A 165 -5.14 3.86 -23.05
C PHE A 165 -5.62 4.44 -24.38
N PRO A 166 -6.02 3.64 -25.41
CA PRO A 166 -6.59 4.19 -26.63
C PRO A 166 -7.82 5.06 -26.37
N ASP A 167 -8.73 4.61 -25.50
CA ASP A 167 -9.94 5.37 -25.15
C ASP A 167 -9.62 6.62 -24.31
N LEU A 168 -8.66 6.52 -23.39
CA LEU A 168 -8.15 7.67 -22.64
C LEU A 168 -7.55 8.72 -23.56
N VAL A 169 -6.78 8.30 -24.57
CA VAL A 169 -6.21 9.21 -25.59
C VAL A 169 -7.30 9.84 -26.42
N ALA A 170 -8.31 9.06 -26.85
CA ALA A 170 -9.43 9.58 -27.64
C ALA A 170 -10.25 10.61 -26.86
N THR A 171 -10.44 10.40 -25.55
CA THR A 171 -11.26 11.26 -24.70
C THR A 171 -10.52 12.48 -24.18
N HIS A 172 -9.26 12.31 -23.73
CA HIS A 172 -8.50 13.31 -22.97
C HIS A 172 -7.27 13.86 -23.71
N GLY A 173 -6.95 13.28 -24.86
CA GLY A 173 -5.77 13.64 -25.64
C GLY A 173 -4.46 12.98 -25.19
N TRP A 174 -3.49 12.95 -26.09
CA TRP A 174 -2.21 12.28 -25.89
C TRP A 174 -1.40 12.85 -24.72
N ASP A 175 -1.37 14.17 -24.57
CA ASP A 175 -0.52 14.84 -23.55
C ASP A 175 -0.99 14.51 -22.13
N LEU A 176 -2.30 14.38 -21.89
CA LEU A 176 -2.81 13.98 -20.60
C LEU A 176 -2.64 12.47 -20.38
N ALA A 177 -3.15 11.65 -21.29
CA ALA A 177 -3.17 10.20 -21.11
C ALA A 177 -1.75 9.58 -21.11
N VAL A 178 -0.86 10.02 -22.03
CA VAL A 178 0.49 9.48 -22.17
C VAL A 178 1.54 10.40 -21.53
N GLY A 179 1.50 11.68 -21.84
CA GLY A 179 2.48 12.65 -21.36
C GLY A 179 2.48 12.74 -19.84
N LYS A 180 1.32 12.90 -19.24
CA LYS A 180 1.20 13.04 -17.78
C LYS A 180 1.30 11.70 -17.07
N VAL A 181 0.49 10.69 -17.46
CA VAL A 181 0.46 9.40 -16.78
C VAL A 181 1.75 8.62 -16.98
N ILE A 182 2.09 8.27 -18.23
CA ILE A 182 3.20 7.34 -18.49
C ILE A 182 4.55 7.97 -18.15
N ARG A 183 4.72 9.27 -18.41
CA ARG A 183 6.01 9.93 -18.16
C ARG A 183 6.22 10.33 -16.72
N THR A 184 5.17 10.82 -16.03
CA THR A 184 5.31 11.38 -14.67
C THR A 184 4.73 10.50 -13.58
N GLY A 185 3.90 9.51 -13.91
CA GLY A 185 3.16 8.67 -12.96
C GLY A 185 1.95 9.36 -12.35
N LEU A 186 1.65 10.62 -12.71
CA LEU A 186 0.54 11.34 -12.08
C LEU A 186 -0.79 10.96 -12.73
N LEU A 187 -1.66 10.32 -11.95
CA LEU A 187 -3.07 10.12 -12.25
C LEU A 187 -3.89 11.28 -11.68
N THR A 188 -4.75 11.87 -12.50
CA THR A 188 -5.66 12.94 -12.09
C THR A 188 -7.09 12.42 -11.94
N SER A 189 -7.94 13.16 -11.22
CA SER A 189 -9.33 12.82 -10.99
C SER A 189 -10.14 12.61 -12.29
N GLU A 190 -9.78 13.31 -13.37
CA GLU A 190 -10.45 13.25 -14.67
C GLU A 190 -10.30 11.88 -15.35
N ILE A 191 -9.16 11.23 -15.17
CA ILE A 191 -8.81 9.95 -15.84
C ILE A 191 -8.85 8.75 -14.90
N ASN A 192 -9.13 8.93 -13.62
CA ASN A 192 -9.07 7.88 -12.61
C ASN A 192 -10.26 7.92 -11.64
N ASN A 193 -11.45 8.21 -12.14
CA ASN A 193 -12.71 8.14 -11.39
C ASN A 193 -12.66 8.86 -10.02
N GLY A 194 -12.06 10.03 -9.96
CA GLY A 194 -11.91 10.83 -8.74
C GLY A 194 -10.66 10.54 -7.93
N HIS A 195 -9.90 9.48 -8.21
CA HIS A 195 -8.62 9.28 -7.54
C HIS A 195 -7.56 10.24 -8.09
N VAL A 196 -6.81 10.88 -7.21
CA VAL A 196 -5.61 11.63 -7.55
C VAL A 196 -4.45 10.98 -6.83
N LEU A 197 -3.51 10.41 -7.58
CA LEU A 197 -2.40 9.68 -7.00
C LEU A 197 -1.17 9.69 -7.90
N ARG A 198 0.00 9.36 -7.34
CA ARG A 198 1.23 9.13 -8.07
C ARG A 198 1.56 7.65 -8.12
N LEU A 199 1.83 7.17 -9.33
CA LEU A 199 2.41 5.86 -9.61
C LEU A 199 3.93 5.98 -9.60
N TYR A 200 4.60 4.97 -9.02
CA TYR A 200 6.06 4.96 -8.87
C TYR A 200 6.70 3.89 -9.72
N ARG A 201 7.95 4.14 -10.13
CA ARG A 201 8.88 3.09 -10.53
C ARG A 201 9.69 2.63 -9.33
N TRP A 202 10.12 1.38 -9.32
CA TRP A 202 11.01 0.89 -8.26
C TRP A 202 12.23 1.79 -8.03
N ARG A 203 12.84 2.26 -9.12
CA ARG A 203 13.96 3.19 -9.02
C ARG A 203 13.62 4.45 -8.22
N GLU A 204 12.47 5.05 -8.48
CA GLU A 204 12.03 6.29 -7.81
C GLU A 204 11.75 6.05 -6.31
N LEU A 205 11.08 4.93 -5.99
CA LEU A 205 10.85 4.53 -4.61
C LEU A 205 12.17 4.26 -3.89
N ARG A 206 13.09 3.51 -4.50
CA ARG A 206 14.40 3.22 -3.93
C ARG A 206 15.19 4.49 -3.65
N GLU A 207 15.31 5.40 -4.63
CA GLU A 207 16.01 6.68 -4.48
C GLU A 207 15.38 7.54 -3.37
N MET A 208 14.06 7.50 -3.19
CA MET A 208 13.38 8.18 -2.09
C MET A 208 13.76 7.56 -0.74
N LEU A 209 13.70 6.25 -0.60
CA LEU A 209 14.04 5.54 0.65
C LEU A 209 15.52 5.74 1.04
N GLU A 210 16.45 5.71 0.06
CA GLU A 210 17.89 5.87 0.28
C GLU A 210 18.28 7.27 0.80
N ARG A 211 17.39 8.27 0.72
CA ARG A 211 17.61 9.61 1.33
C ARG A 211 17.39 9.62 2.85
N HIS A 212 16.77 8.59 3.39
CA HIS A 212 16.43 8.52 4.82
C HIS A 212 17.35 7.56 5.59
N PRO A 213 17.42 7.68 6.94
CA PRO A 213 18.24 6.81 7.77
C PRO A 213 17.62 5.40 7.88
N CYS A 214 17.64 4.66 6.78
CA CYS A 214 17.15 3.29 6.71
C CYS A 214 17.95 2.45 5.71
N ARG A 215 17.76 1.14 5.78
CA ARG A 215 18.32 0.17 4.85
C ARG A 215 17.18 -0.63 4.23
N ILE A 216 17.11 -0.71 2.91
CA ILE A 216 16.16 -1.58 2.21
C ILE A 216 16.55 -3.05 2.47
N ILE A 217 15.63 -3.82 3.02
CA ILE A 217 15.84 -5.22 3.42
C ILE A 217 15.23 -6.16 2.39
N ALA A 218 14.04 -5.83 1.88
CA ALA A 218 13.34 -6.60 0.87
C ALA A 218 12.53 -5.68 -0.04
N ALA A 219 12.28 -6.14 -1.26
CA ALA A 219 11.35 -5.55 -2.21
C ALA A 219 10.61 -6.65 -2.96
N SER A 220 9.37 -6.35 -3.38
CA SER A 220 8.52 -7.28 -4.13
C SER A 220 7.54 -6.51 -5.01
N ALA A 221 7.19 -7.04 -6.17
CA ALA A 221 5.92 -6.71 -6.79
C ALA A 221 4.77 -7.32 -5.96
N ALA A 222 3.52 -6.95 -6.24
CA ALA A 222 2.37 -7.50 -5.52
C ALA A 222 1.54 -8.52 -6.32
N ASN A 223 1.63 -8.49 -7.64
CA ASN A 223 0.95 -9.42 -8.55
C ASN A 223 1.67 -9.37 -9.90
N PHE A 224 2.43 -10.39 -10.24
CA PHE A 224 3.27 -10.41 -11.45
C PHE A 224 2.81 -11.46 -12.45
N LEU A 225 2.80 -12.76 -12.06
CA LEU A 225 2.40 -13.88 -12.92
C LEU A 225 0.89 -14.01 -13.04
N VAL A 226 0.14 -13.70 -11.99
CA VAL A 226 -1.31 -13.89 -11.94
C VAL A 226 -2.07 -13.06 -12.96
N ASN A 227 -1.55 -11.88 -13.34
CA ASN A 227 -2.22 -11.03 -14.32
C ASN A 227 -2.32 -11.66 -15.71
N GLY A 228 -3.53 -11.98 -16.16
CA GLY A 228 -3.81 -12.68 -17.41
C GLY A 228 -3.67 -14.20 -17.31
N ASN A 229 -3.52 -14.74 -16.09
CA ASN A 229 -3.42 -16.18 -15.80
C ASN A 229 -4.29 -16.57 -14.59
N GLU A 230 -5.35 -15.83 -14.32
CA GLU A 230 -6.19 -15.92 -13.12
C GLU A 230 -6.73 -17.34 -12.89
N GLU A 231 -7.15 -18.03 -13.97
CA GLU A 231 -7.71 -19.37 -13.93
C GLU A 231 -6.71 -20.38 -13.32
N ALA A 232 -5.44 -20.32 -13.71
CA ALA A 232 -4.41 -21.21 -13.18
C ALA A 232 -4.25 -21.07 -11.65
N PHE A 233 -4.38 -19.85 -11.13
CA PHE A 233 -4.28 -19.56 -9.69
C PHE A 233 -5.52 -19.99 -8.90
N GLU A 234 -6.69 -20.08 -9.56
CA GLU A 234 -7.90 -20.63 -8.95
C GLU A 234 -7.87 -22.16 -8.93
N GLU A 235 -7.28 -22.79 -9.94
CA GLU A 235 -7.20 -24.25 -10.06
C GLU A 235 -6.14 -24.88 -9.16
N ASP A 236 -4.99 -24.19 -8.96
CA ASP A 236 -3.86 -24.77 -8.22
C ASP A 236 -3.14 -23.73 -7.35
N GLN A 237 -3.33 -23.85 -6.02
CA GLN A 237 -2.71 -22.96 -5.04
C GLN A 237 -1.17 -23.01 -5.02
N ARG A 238 -0.53 -24.01 -5.63
CA ARG A 238 0.94 -24.05 -5.74
C ARG A 238 1.48 -22.87 -6.54
N TRP A 239 0.69 -22.32 -7.47
CA TRP A 239 1.05 -21.10 -8.20
C TRP A 239 1.30 -19.89 -7.31
N LEU A 240 0.71 -19.86 -6.10
CA LEU A 240 0.96 -18.76 -5.17
C LEU A 240 2.42 -18.72 -4.69
N GLU A 241 3.06 -19.86 -4.44
CA GLU A 241 4.48 -19.88 -4.04
C GLU A 241 5.38 -19.43 -5.21
N GLU A 242 5.06 -19.83 -6.45
CA GLU A 242 5.77 -19.36 -7.64
C GLU A 242 5.60 -17.86 -7.88
N GLU A 243 4.38 -17.34 -7.65
CA GLU A 243 4.11 -15.91 -7.68
C GLU A 243 4.96 -15.15 -6.67
N ILE A 244 4.99 -15.60 -5.41
CA ILE A 244 5.74 -14.96 -4.33
C ILE A 244 7.24 -14.94 -4.67
N ALA A 245 7.76 -16.03 -5.23
CA ALA A 245 9.15 -16.09 -5.68
C ALA A 245 9.41 -15.13 -6.86
N ALA A 246 8.57 -15.17 -7.88
CA ALA A 246 8.70 -14.33 -9.07
C ALA A 246 8.57 -12.83 -8.74
N CYS A 247 7.66 -12.45 -7.84
CA CYS A 247 7.47 -11.06 -7.42
C CYS A 247 8.72 -10.44 -6.76
N ARG A 248 9.63 -11.27 -6.23
CA ARG A 248 10.89 -10.83 -5.58
C ARG A 248 12.06 -10.71 -6.54
N GLU A 249 11.92 -11.22 -7.77
CA GLU A 249 12.96 -11.07 -8.76
C GLU A 249 13.18 -9.59 -9.14
N PRO A 250 14.44 -9.12 -9.25
CA PRO A 250 14.71 -7.72 -9.58
C PRO A 250 14.03 -7.23 -10.85
N GLY A 251 13.86 -8.10 -11.84
CA GLY A 251 13.17 -7.79 -13.10
C GLY A 251 11.65 -7.68 -12.97
N ALA A 252 11.05 -8.17 -11.90
CA ALA A 252 9.61 -8.18 -11.68
C ALA A 252 9.10 -7.01 -10.83
N LEU A 253 9.97 -6.30 -10.10
CA LEU A 253 9.59 -5.31 -9.09
C LEU A 253 8.62 -4.23 -9.60
N ASP A 254 8.78 -3.81 -10.83
CA ASP A 254 7.88 -2.86 -11.49
C ASP A 254 6.69 -3.55 -12.20
N GLY A 255 6.59 -4.88 -12.17
CA GLY A 255 5.69 -5.65 -13.03
C GLY A 255 4.26 -5.80 -12.51
N GLY A 256 4.04 -5.64 -11.22
CA GLY A 256 2.72 -5.70 -10.57
C GLY A 256 2.02 -4.35 -10.47
N THR A 257 0.81 -4.34 -9.90
CA THR A 257 0.07 -3.08 -9.63
C THR A 257 0.63 -2.30 -8.45
N HIS A 258 1.35 -2.98 -7.53
CA HIS A 258 2.05 -2.35 -6.41
C HIS A 258 3.51 -2.79 -6.36
N ILE A 259 4.33 -1.91 -5.82
CA ILE A 259 5.69 -2.20 -5.37
C ILE A 259 5.66 -2.19 -3.86
N VAL A 260 6.11 -3.28 -3.25
CA VAL A 260 6.21 -3.41 -1.79
C VAL A 260 7.67 -3.32 -1.39
N ALA A 261 7.97 -2.56 -0.35
CA ALA A 261 9.31 -2.46 0.20
C ALA A 261 9.30 -2.68 1.72
N VAL A 262 10.32 -3.33 2.22
CA VAL A 262 10.61 -3.44 3.65
C VAL A 262 11.94 -2.75 3.91
N VAL A 263 11.93 -1.78 4.81
CA VAL A 263 13.13 -1.07 5.25
C VAL A 263 13.32 -1.20 6.75
N GLN A 264 14.58 -1.26 7.17
CA GLN A 264 14.95 -1.23 8.57
C GLN A 264 15.49 0.15 8.93
N ARG A 265 14.92 0.80 9.96
CA ARG A 265 15.45 2.07 10.47
C ARG A 265 16.83 1.87 11.10
N THR A 266 17.81 2.68 10.68
CA THR A 266 19.20 2.67 11.21
C THR A 266 19.42 3.61 12.37
#